data_51881fe8d9ab8f4474a942dc88511210
#
_entry.id   51881fe8d9ab8f4474a942dc88511210
#
_cell.length_a   1.000
_cell.length_b   1.000
_cell.length_c   1.000
_cell.angle_alpha   90.00
_cell.angle_beta   90.00
_cell.angle_gamma   90.00
#
_symmetry.space_group_name_H-M   'P 1'
#
loop_
_entity.id
_entity.type
_entity.pdbx_description
1 polymer ?
#
loop_
_entity_poly.entity_id
_entity_poly.type
_entity_poly.pdbx_seq_one_letter_code
_entity_poly.pdbx_strand_id
1 'polypeptide(L)'
;VNKKRREANQLNARIDRLIAEEIERARKRAQEEARREAAARKKADAKDKTSSGTGTVARPKSEPLDAFTMSKADRELSGSFVANRGKLPMPISGPYIITSRYGQYAVEGLRNVKLDNKGIDIQGKPGAQARAIFDGKVAAVFQLNGLFNVLIRHGNYISVYCNLSSASVKSGDTVSTKQAIG
;
A
#
# COMPACT_ATOMS: atom_id res chain seq x y z
N VAL A 1 -24.77 -5.31 18.63
CA VAL A 1 -24.61 -4.48 17.42
C VAL A 1 -23.63 -3.33 17.69
N ASN A 2 -23.79 -2.55 18.76
CA ASN A 2 -22.95 -1.38 19.04
C ASN A 2 -21.47 -1.70 19.30
N LYS A 3 -21.15 -2.84 19.93
CA LYS A 3 -19.75 -3.24 20.18
C LYS A 3 -18.99 -3.51 18.87
N LYS A 4 -19.55 -4.33 17.99
CA LYS A 4 -18.92 -4.63 16.68
C LYS A 4 -18.77 -3.39 15.80
N ARG A 5 -19.71 -2.46 15.85
CA ARG A 5 -19.62 -1.18 15.13
C ARG A 5 -18.50 -0.29 15.67
N ARG A 6 -18.32 -0.25 17.00
CA ARG A 6 -17.19 0.48 17.62
C ARG A 6 -15.85 -0.14 17.25
N GLU A 7 -15.74 -1.46 17.28
CA GLU A 7 -14.53 -2.19 16.89
C GLU A 7 -14.17 -1.93 15.42
N ALA A 8 -15.14 -1.98 14.51
CA ALA A 8 -14.95 -1.66 13.10
C ALA A 8 -14.50 -0.21 12.89
N ASN A 9 -15.08 0.74 13.61
CA ASN A 9 -14.69 2.15 13.53
C ASN A 9 -13.28 2.37 14.08
N GLN A 10 -12.89 1.70 15.16
CA GLN A 10 -11.53 1.77 15.71
C GLN A 10 -10.52 1.19 14.73
N LEU A 11 -10.84 0.06 14.09
CA LEU A 11 -10.00 -0.55 13.07
C LEU A 11 -9.80 0.41 11.88
N ASN A 12 -10.89 0.95 11.34
CA ASN A 12 -10.82 1.89 10.22
C ASN A 12 -10.00 3.14 10.58
N ALA A 13 -10.24 3.74 11.73
CA ALA A 13 -9.48 4.92 12.18
C ALA A 13 -7.97 4.60 12.34
N ARG A 14 -7.62 3.41 12.81
CA ARG A 14 -6.23 2.99 12.93
C ARG A 14 -5.58 2.78 11.57
N ILE A 15 -6.31 2.16 10.64
CA ILE A 15 -5.85 1.95 9.26
C ILE A 15 -5.64 3.31 8.57
N ASP A 16 -6.62 4.21 8.63
CA ASP A 16 -6.54 5.54 8.00
C ASP A 16 -5.34 6.33 8.52
N ARG A 17 -5.07 6.27 9.83
CA ARG A 17 -3.87 6.89 10.43
C ARG A 17 -2.58 6.30 9.89
N LEU A 18 -2.46 4.98 9.83
CA LEU A 18 -1.25 4.30 9.33
C LEU A 18 -1.02 4.56 7.85
N ILE A 19 -2.09 4.66 7.06
CA ILE A 19 -2.02 5.07 5.65
C ILE A 19 -1.46 6.50 5.54
N ALA A 20 -1.98 7.44 6.32
CA ALA A 20 -1.49 8.81 6.33
C ALA A 20 0.00 8.90 6.74
N GLU A 21 0.41 8.16 7.77
CA GLU A 21 1.81 8.07 8.20
C GLU A 21 2.71 7.48 7.08
N GLU A 22 2.26 6.47 6.36
CA GLU A 22 3.03 5.88 5.26
C GLU A 22 3.14 6.81 4.05
N ILE A 23 2.09 7.57 3.72
CA ILE A 23 2.13 8.61 2.69
C ILE A 23 3.19 9.65 3.04
N GLU A 24 3.23 10.14 4.28
CA GLU A 24 4.25 11.08 4.73
C GLU A 24 5.67 10.49 4.67
N ARG A 25 5.84 9.23 5.05
CA ARG A 25 7.14 8.54 4.93
C ARG A 25 7.57 8.40 3.47
N ALA A 26 6.65 8.04 2.57
CA ALA A 26 6.93 7.93 1.15
C ALA A 26 7.36 9.28 0.55
N ARG A 27 6.66 10.36 0.93
CA ARG A 27 6.99 11.72 0.53
C ARG A 27 8.39 12.15 0.98
N LYS A 28 8.73 11.90 2.24
CA LYS A 28 10.07 12.19 2.77
C LYS A 28 11.16 11.42 2.04
N ARG A 29 10.95 10.12 1.79
CA ARG A 29 11.91 9.30 1.01
C ARG A 29 12.12 9.86 -0.39
N ALA A 30 11.06 10.21 -1.09
CA ALA A 30 11.14 10.78 -2.43
C ALA A 30 11.87 12.13 -2.46
N GLN A 31 11.63 13.00 -1.47
CA GLN A 31 12.36 14.27 -1.34
C GLN A 31 13.86 14.06 -1.07
N GLU A 32 14.20 13.09 -0.22
CA GLU A 32 15.60 12.76 0.08
C GLU A 32 16.30 12.18 -1.14
N GLU A 33 15.66 11.29 -1.89
CA GLU A 33 16.17 10.72 -3.14
C GLU A 33 16.42 11.83 -4.17
N ALA A 34 15.45 12.69 -4.40
CA ALA A 34 15.59 13.84 -5.31
C ALA A 34 16.75 14.79 -4.89
N ARG A 35 16.93 15.01 -3.58
CA ARG A 35 18.04 15.79 -3.05
C ARG A 35 19.40 15.12 -3.28
N ARG A 36 19.47 13.79 -3.10
CA ARG A 36 20.68 13.00 -3.37
C ARG A 36 21.03 13.00 -4.86
N GLU A 37 20.05 12.81 -5.74
CA GLU A 37 20.22 12.89 -7.18
C GLU A 37 20.70 14.27 -7.64
N ALA A 38 20.08 15.35 -7.13
CA ALA A 38 20.50 16.71 -7.43
C ALA A 38 21.95 17.00 -6.97
N ALA A 39 22.33 16.48 -5.80
CA ALA A 39 23.68 16.60 -5.28
C ALA A 39 24.70 15.79 -6.13
N ALA A 40 24.31 14.61 -6.58
CA ALA A 40 25.14 13.77 -7.45
C ALA A 40 25.36 14.42 -8.83
N ARG A 41 24.32 15.01 -9.42
CA ARG A 41 24.41 15.78 -10.68
C ARG A 41 25.36 16.97 -10.54
N LYS A 42 25.23 17.76 -9.45
CA LYS A 42 26.13 18.89 -9.20
C LYS A 42 27.61 18.44 -9.05
N LYS A 43 27.88 17.27 -8.48
CA LYS A 43 29.23 16.72 -8.37
C LYS A 43 29.74 16.21 -9.72
N ALA A 44 28.89 15.66 -10.57
CA ALA A 44 29.25 15.24 -11.93
C ALA A 44 29.56 16.44 -12.82
N ASP A 45 28.71 17.48 -12.79
CA ASP A 45 28.95 18.71 -13.54
C ASP A 45 30.20 19.50 -13.07
N ALA A 46 30.56 19.39 -11.80
CA ALA A 46 31.79 19.99 -11.28
C ALA A 46 33.07 19.24 -11.75
N LYS A 47 32.95 17.96 -12.13
CA LYS A 47 34.06 17.14 -12.62
C LYS A 47 34.29 17.28 -14.12
N ASP A 48 33.25 17.75 -14.86
CA ASP A 48 33.28 17.88 -16.33
C ASP A 48 33.66 19.32 -16.81
N LYS A 49 33.83 20.27 -15.89
CA LYS A 49 34.22 21.65 -16.21
C LYS A 49 35.70 21.87 -16.63
N THR A 50 36.39 20.79 -17.05
CA THR A 50 37.73 20.90 -17.65
C THR A 50 37.73 20.63 -19.16
N SER A 51 36.58 20.65 -19.83
CA SER A 51 36.49 20.58 -21.29
C SER A 51 35.39 21.52 -21.79
N SER A 52 35.84 22.52 -22.52
CA SER A 52 35.19 23.51 -23.34
C SER A 52 33.92 23.04 -24.07
N GLY A 53 32.84 23.91 -24.09
CA GLY A 53 31.80 23.82 -25.11
C GLY A 53 30.45 24.36 -24.69
N THR A 54 30.11 25.49 -25.25
CA THR A 54 28.85 26.24 -25.26
C THR A 54 27.64 25.32 -25.50
N GLY A 55 26.70 25.26 -24.56
CA GLY A 55 25.43 24.55 -24.73
C GLY A 55 24.32 25.16 -23.86
N THR A 56 23.35 25.74 -24.51
CA THR A 56 22.17 26.43 -24.04
C THR A 56 21.45 25.67 -22.92
N VAL A 57 21.33 26.31 -21.76
CA VAL A 57 20.60 25.76 -20.59
C VAL A 57 19.09 25.83 -20.87
N ALA A 58 18.50 24.72 -21.22
CA ALA A 58 17.05 24.55 -21.21
C ALA A 58 16.55 24.54 -19.77
N ARG A 59 15.77 25.55 -19.43
CA ARG A 59 15.06 25.70 -18.16
C ARG A 59 14.09 24.53 -17.97
N PRO A 60 14.15 23.75 -16.90
CA PRO A 60 13.20 22.66 -16.70
C PRO A 60 11.79 23.26 -16.53
N LYS A 61 10.85 22.83 -17.39
CA LYS A 61 9.43 23.09 -17.21
C LYS A 61 8.99 22.51 -15.87
N SER A 62 8.34 23.33 -15.07
CA SER A 62 7.69 22.91 -13.83
C SER A 62 6.59 21.92 -14.15
N GLU A 63 6.85 20.64 -13.94
CA GLU A 63 5.81 19.61 -13.93
C GLU A 63 4.96 19.73 -12.65
N PRO A 64 3.66 19.32 -12.69
CA PRO A 64 2.79 19.40 -11.53
C PRO A 64 3.37 18.69 -10.32
N LEU A 65 3.16 19.23 -9.13
CA LEU A 65 3.72 18.77 -7.84
C LEU A 65 3.43 17.29 -7.52
N ASP A 66 2.40 16.70 -8.11
CA ASP A 66 1.98 15.31 -7.82
C ASP A 66 2.90 14.23 -8.44
N ALA A 67 3.56 14.52 -9.56
CA ALA A 67 4.51 13.60 -10.18
C ALA A 67 5.88 13.56 -9.49
N PHE A 68 6.19 14.59 -8.67
CA PHE A 68 7.50 14.78 -8.04
C PHE A 68 7.65 14.09 -6.67
N THR A 69 6.58 13.53 -6.12
CA THR A 69 6.55 13.00 -4.74
C THR A 69 6.81 11.50 -4.63
N MET A 70 7.14 10.83 -5.74
CA MET A 70 7.38 9.38 -5.73
C MET A 70 8.81 9.05 -6.12
N SER A 71 9.42 8.07 -5.42
CA SER A 71 10.66 7.46 -5.85
C SER A 71 10.49 6.76 -7.22
N LYS A 72 11.57 6.60 -7.96
CA LYS A 72 11.53 5.89 -9.25
C LYS A 72 10.99 4.47 -9.08
N ALA A 73 11.46 3.75 -8.06
CA ALA A 73 11.00 2.41 -7.73
C ALA A 73 9.50 2.36 -7.38
N ASP A 74 8.99 3.36 -6.65
CA ASP A 74 7.55 3.43 -6.33
C ASP A 74 6.69 3.70 -7.56
N ARG A 75 7.18 4.49 -8.54
CA ARG A 75 6.49 4.72 -9.81
C ARG A 75 6.42 3.46 -10.67
N GLU A 76 7.52 2.75 -10.78
CA GLU A 76 7.58 1.48 -11.52
C GLU A 76 6.66 0.42 -10.89
N LEU A 77 6.68 0.31 -9.56
CA LEU A 77 5.81 -0.61 -8.83
C LEU A 77 4.34 -0.25 -8.97
N SER A 78 3.99 1.04 -8.90
CA SER A 78 2.62 1.53 -9.14
C SER A 78 2.14 1.20 -10.54
N GLY A 79 2.96 1.44 -11.56
CA GLY A 79 2.65 1.14 -12.95
C GLY A 79 2.39 -0.35 -13.17
N SER A 80 3.25 -1.19 -12.60
CA SER A 80 3.11 -2.64 -12.66
C SER A 80 1.85 -3.13 -11.94
N PHE A 81 1.52 -2.55 -10.78
CA PHE A 81 0.31 -2.88 -10.03
C PHE A 81 -0.96 -2.57 -10.86
N VAL A 82 -1.02 -1.38 -11.44
CA VAL A 82 -2.16 -0.94 -12.27
C VAL A 82 -2.32 -1.81 -13.52
N ALA A 83 -1.22 -2.17 -14.18
CA ALA A 83 -1.23 -3.04 -15.35
C ALA A 83 -1.80 -4.46 -15.06
N ASN A 84 -1.76 -4.88 -13.80
CA ASN A 84 -2.32 -6.16 -13.33
C ASN A 84 -3.76 -6.04 -12.80
N ARG A 85 -4.44 -4.92 -13.02
CA ARG A 85 -5.85 -4.74 -12.64
C ARG A 85 -6.71 -5.86 -13.24
N GLY A 86 -7.52 -6.51 -12.41
CA GLY A 86 -8.36 -7.65 -12.79
C GLY A 86 -7.62 -9.00 -12.91
N LYS A 87 -6.30 -9.01 -12.77
CA LYS A 87 -5.46 -10.22 -12.84
C LYS A 87 -4.78 -10.56 -11.51
N LEU A 88 -5.00 -9.74 -10.48
CA LEU A 88 -4.41 -9.96 -9.16
C LEU A 88 -4.92 -11.28 -8.55
N PRO A 89 -4.05 -12.06 -7.92
CA PRO A 89 -4.44 -13.30 -7.26
C PRO A 89 -5.34 -13.01 -6.06
N MET A 90 -6.17 -13.97 -5.69
CA MET A 90 -6.92 -13.88 -4.43
C MET A 90 -5.96 -13.86 -3.23
N PRO A 91 -6.27 -13.06 -2.20
CA PRO A 91 -5.40 -12.87 -1.03
C PRO A 91 -5.43 -14.04 -0.04
N ILE A 92 -5.80 -15.21 -0.49
CA ILE A 92 -5.92 -16.40 0.34
C ILE A 92 -5.49 -17.66 -0.43
N SER A 93 -4.91 -18.62 0.26
CA SER A 93 -4.56 -19.93 -0.30
C SER A 93 -5.74 -20.90 -0.18
N GLY A 94 -5.84 -21.84 -1.14
CA GLY A 94 -6.84 -22.90 -1.11
C GLY A 94 -8.28 -22.46 -1.40
N PRO A 95 -9.27 -23.31 -1.13
CA PRO A 95 -10.68 -23.01 -1.33
C PRO A 95 -11.18 -21.93 -0.38
N TYR A 96 -12.00 -21.03 -0.88
CA TYR A 96 -12.56 -19.91 -0.12
C TYR A 96 -13.98 -19.59 -0.58
N ILE A 97 -14.71 -18.84 0.25
CA ILE A 97 -15.97 -18.18 -0.09
C ILE A 97 -15.85 -16.68 0.22
N ILE A 98 -16.51 -15.85 -0.59
CA ILE A 98 -16.65 -14.42 -0.31
C ILE A 98 -17.95 -14.25 0.47
N THR A 99 -17.82 -13.85 1.74
CA THR A 99 -18.96 -13.68 2.65
C THR A 99 -19.57 -12.29 2.58
N SER A 100 -18.76 -11.27 2.24
CA SER A 100 -19.20 -9.90 2.01
C SER A 100 -18.45 -9.28 0.83
N ARG A 101 -19.16 -8.46 0.06
CA ARG A 101 -18.59 -7.72 -1.08
C ARG A 101 -18.34 -6.26 -0.68
N TYR A 102 -17.57 -5.57 -1.49
CA TYR A 102 -17.38 -4.13 -1.37
C TYR A 102 -18.70 -3.38 -1.58
N GLY A 103 -18.92 -2.33 -0.79
CA GLY A 103 -20.03 -1.40 -0.94
C GLY A 103 -20.99 -1.39 0.24
N GLN A 104 -22.07 -0.66 0.07
CA GLN A 104 -23.13 -0.55 1.09
C GLN A 104 -24.24 -1.56 0.81
N TYR A 105 -24.65 -2.27 1.83
CA TYR A 105 -25.77 -3.21 1.75
C TYR A 105 -26.60 -3.20 3.05
N ALA A 106 -27.89 -3.46 2.89
CA ALA A 106 -28.80 -3.60 4.02
C ALA A 106 -28.54 -4.92 4.75
N VAL A 107 -28.62 -4.89 6.07
CA VAL A 107 -28.54 -6.12 6.87
C VAL A 107 -29.89 -6.78 6.90
N GLU A 108 -29.96 -8.02 6.45
CA GLU A 108 -31.17 -8.81 6.47
C GLU A 108 -31.70 -8.95 7.90
N GLY A 109 -33.00 -8.71 8.10
CA GLY A 109 -33.64 -8.72 9.42
C GLY A 109 -33.49 -7.44 10.25
N LEU A 110 -32.71 -6.44 9.83
CA LEU A 110 -32.57 -5.17 10.54
C LEU A 110 -33.01 -4.00 9.67
N ARG A 111 -34.20 -3.44 9.96
CA ARG A 111 -34.71 -2.24 9.27
C ARG A 111 -33.76 -1.05 9.53
N ASN A 112 -33.39 -0.33 8.46
CA ASN A 112 -32.56 0.88 8.49
C ASN A 112 -31.10 0.69 8.94
N VAL A 113 -30.56 -0.53 8.99
CA VAL A 113 -29.16 -0.78 9.24
C VAL A 113 -28.47 -1.06 7.90
N LYS A 114 -27.56 -0.16 7.51
CA LYS A 114 -26.66 -0.36 6.37
C LYS A 114 -25.27 -0.67 6.90
N LEU A 115 -24.62 -1.66 6.32
CA LEU A 115 -23.18 -1.91 6.48
C LEU A 115 -22.46 -1.29 5.29
N ASP A 116 -21.35 -0.65 5.58
CA ASP A 116 -20.41 -0.12 4.59
C ASP A 116 -19.13 -0.94 4.67
N ASN A 117 -18.91 -1.80 3.66
CA ASN A 117 -17.71 -2.61 3.57
C ASN A 117 -16.75 -1.97 2.56
N LYS A 118 -15.61 -1.51 3.06
CA LYS A 118 -14.53 -0.89 2.25
C LYS A 118 -13.66 -1.92 1.52
N GLY A 119 -13.95 -3.20 1.66
CA GLY A 119 -13.21 -4.31 1.07
C GLY A 119 -14.10 -5.49 0.73
N ILE A 120 -13.53 -6.68 0.78
CA ILE A 120 -14.24 -7.95 0.67
C ILE A 120 -13.93 -8.80 1.90
N ASP A 121 -14.92 -9.52 2.41
CA ASP A 121 -14.71 -10.49 3.48
C ASP A 121 -14.60 -11.89 2.87
N ILE A 122 -13.51 -12.55 3.18
CA ILE A 122 -13.17 -13.86 2.61
C ILE A 122 -13.03 -14.86 3.75
N GLN A 123 -13.70 -15.97 3.64
CA GLN A 123 -13.58 -17.08 4.56
C GLN A 123 -12.90 -18.25 3.85
N GLY A 124 -11.75 -18.67 4.36
CA GLY A 124 -11.04 -19.88 3.94
C GLY A 124 -11.39 -21.07 4.80
N LYS A 125 -10.94 -22.24 4.38
CA LYS A 125 -10.98 -23.45 5.22
C LYS A 125 -9.92 -23.33 6.35
N PRO A 126 -10.05 -24.12 7.44
CA PRO A 126 -9.00 -24.21 8.46
C PRO A 126 -7.64 -24.52 7.82
N GLY A 127 -6.60 -23.77 8.20
CA GLY A 127 -5.26 -23.86 7.62
C GLY A 127 -5.02 -23.04 6.34
N ALA A 128 -6.04 -22.33 5.83
CA ALA A 128 -5.83 -21.39 4.74
C ALA A 128 -4.97 -20.21 5.21
N GLN A 129 -4.02 -19.81 4.38
CA GLN A 129 -3.09 -18.71 4.68
C GLN A 129 -3.46 -17.46 3.89
N ALA A 130 -3.38 -16.30 4.54
CA ALA A 130 -3.42 -15.03 3.85
C ALA A 130 -2.13 -14.83 3.06
N ARG A 131 -2.23 -14.27 1.85
CA ARG A 131 -1.07 -14.04 0.99
C ARG A 131 -1.14 -12.70 0.27
N ALA A 132 0.03 -12.14 -0.03
CA ALA A 132 0.14 -10.87 -0.74
C ALA A 132 -0.44 -10.98 -2.15
N ILE A 133 -1.27 -10.02 -2.55
CA ILE A 133 -1.86 -9.98 -3.90
C ILE A 133 -0.87 -9.50 -4.96
N PHE A 134 0.19 -8.80 -4.56
CA PHE A 134 1.22 -8.26 -5.45
C PHE A 134 2.50 -7.99 -4.70
N ASP A 135 3.61 -7.80 -5.45
CA ASP A 135 4.90 -7.41 -4.90
C ASP A 135 4.77 -6.06 -4.18
N GLY A 136 5.47 -5.93 -3.07
CA GLY A 136 5.39 -4.70 -2.31
C GLY A 136 6.24 -4.71 -1.05
N LYS A 137 6.07 -3.67 -0.25
CA LYS A 137 6.72 -3.52 1.05
C LYS A 137 5.68 -3.42 2.16
N VAL A 138 5.89 -4.17 3.22
CA VAL A 138 5.03 -4.13 4.40
C VAL A 138 5.16 -2.76 5.07
N ALA A 139 4.12 -1.96 5.00
CA ALA A 139 4.07 -0.62 5.58
C ALA A 139 3.84 -0.66 7.09
N ALA A 140 2.95 -1.54 7.53
CA ALA A 140 2.65 -1.72 8.95
C ALA A 140 2.10 -3.11 9.25
N VAL A 141 2.39 -3.60 10.45
CA VAL A 141 1.76 -4.75 11.08
C VAL A 141 1.31 -4.32 12.46
N PHE A 142 0.06 -4.54 12.80
CA PHE A 142 -0.46 -4.22 14.13
C PHE A 142 -1.54 -5.22 14.56
N GLN A 143 -1.73 -5.32 15.87
CA GLN A 143 -2.76 -6.18 16.45
C GLN A 143 -3.90 -5.32 17.01
N LEU A 144 -5.13 -5.75 16.78
CA LEU A 144 -6.32 -5.17 17.38
C LEU A 144 -7.28 -6.31 17.78
N ASN A 145 -7.75 -6.28 19.03
CA ASN A 145 -8.65 -7.30 19.59
C ASN A 145 -8.13 -8.75 19.41
N GLY A 146 -6.82 -8.95 19.52
CA GLY A 146 -6.19 -10.27 19.37
C GLY A 146 -5.94 -10.72 17.92
N LEU A 147 -6.40 -9.96 16.92
CA LEU A 147 -6.23 -10.26 15.50
C LEU A 147 -5.19 -9.34 14.86
N PHE A 148 -4.41 -9.89 13.93
CA PHE A 148 -3.38 -9.16 13.22
C PHE A 148 -3.95 -8.46 11.98
N ASN A 149 -3.33 -7.34 11.64
CA ASN A 149 -3.65 -6.55 10.47
C ASN A 149 -2.36 -6.16 9.78
N VAL A 150 -2.28 -6.37 8.47
CA VAL A 150 -1.08 -6.13 7.65
C VAL A 150 -1.42 -5.15 6.55
N LEU A 151 -0.61 -4.11 6.39
CA LEU A 151 -0.67 -3.14 5.31
C LEU A 151 0.53 -3.35 4.39
N ILE A 152 0.29 -3.55 3.11
CA ILE A 152 1.36 -3.71 2.10
C ILE A 152 1.24 -2.58 1.09
N ARG A 153 2.34 -1.88 0.85
CA ARG A 153 2.44 -0.79 -0.11
C ARG A 153 2.97 -1.30 -1.45
N HIS A 154 2.29 -0.96 -2.52
CA HIS A 154 2.58 -1.27 -3.91
C HIS A 154 2.78 0.03 -4.69
N GLY A 155 3.83 0.78 -4.36
CA GLY A 155 4.01 2.15 -4.86
C GLY A 155 3.00 3.12 -4.23
N ASN A 156 2.05 3.65 -5.01
CA ASN A 156 0.97 4.53 -4.53
C ASN A 156 -0.25 3.78 -3.98
N TYR A 157 -0.28 2.47 -4.12
CA TYR A 157 -1.41 1.65 -3.70
C TYR A 157 -1.08 0.92 -2.40
N ILE A 158 -2.09 0.74 -1.56
CA ILE A 158 -1.97 -0.02 -0.32
C ILE A 158 -3.05 -1.09 -0.30
N SER A 159 -2.64 -2.34 -0.11
CA SER A 159 -3.54 -3.43 0.23
C SER A 159 -3.58 -3.64 1.73
N VAL A 160 -4.76 -3.87 2.27
CA VAL A 160 -5.00 -4.03 3.70
C VAL A 160 -5.58 -5.41 3.96
N TYR A 161 -4.93 -6.16 4.83
CA TYR A 161 -5.34 -7.50 5.25
C TYR A 161 -5.72 -7.44 6.72
N CYS A 162 -6.98 -7.67 7.02
CA CYS A 162 -7.53 -7.56 8.37
C CYS A 162 -7.93 -8.92 8.94
N ASN A 163 -8.00 -8.98 10.27
CA ASN A 163 -8.53 -10.13 11.02
C ASN A 163 -7.76 -11.43 10.77
N LEU A 164 -6.44 -11.35 10.62
CA LEU A 164 -5.58 -12.52 10.52
C LEU A 164 -5.33 -13.12 11.92
N SER A 165 -5.31 -14.43 12.03
CA SER A 165 -4.99 -15.14 13.28
C SER A 165 -3.50 -15.01 13.64
N SER A 166 -2.64 -14.87 12.64
CA SER A 166 -1.20 -14.69 12.80
C SER A 166 -0.67 -13.72 11.74
N ALA A 167 0.56 -13.24 11.93
CA ALA A 167 1.30 -12.50 10.91
C ALA A 167 2.71 -13.09 10.82
N SER A 168 3.10 -13.49 9.62
CA SER A 168 4.42 -14.05 9.33
C SER A 168 5.43 -13.02 8.79
N VAL A 169 5.00 -11.77 8.66
CA VAL A 169 5.79 -10.65 8.15
C VAL A 169 5.86 -9.51 9.17
N LYS A 170 6.84 -8.64 9.02
CA LYS A 170 7.08 -7.46 9.87
C LYS A 170 7.04 -6.19 9.03
N SER A 171 6.80 -5.05 9.68
CA SER A 171 6.91 -3.74 9.06
C SER A 171 8.31 -3.53 8.48
N GLY A 172 8.38 -3.14 7.21
CA GLY A 172 9.61 -2.95 6.46
C GLY A 172 10.02 -4.13 5.57
N ASP A 173 9.43 -5.31 5.74
CA ASP A 173 9.72 -6.48 4.91
C ASP A 173 9.28 -6.24 3.46
N THR A 174 10.03 -6.79 2.51
CA THR A 174 9.61 -6.90 1.11
C THR A 174 8.89 -8.21 0.92
N VAL A 175 7.77 -8.18 0.23
CA VAL A 175 6.97 -9.37 -0.08
C VAL A 175 6.77 -9.51 -1.58
N SER A 176 6.70 -10.73 -2.04
CA SER A 176 6.41 -11.09 -3.43
C SER A 176 4.95 -11.51 -3.59
N THR A 177 4.46 -11.45 -4.81
CA THR A 177 3.12 -11.90 -5.18
C THR A 177 2.88 -13.34 -4.75
N LYS A 178 1.77 -13.61 -4.08
CA LYS A 178 1.37 -14.90 -3.48
C LYS A 178 2.20 -15.35 -2.28
N GLN A 179 3.13 -14.56 -1.78
CA GLN A 179 3.85 -14.87 -0.53
C GLN A 179 2.88 -14.90 0.64
N ALA A 180 2.99 -15.92 1.50
CA ALA A 180 2.21 -16.00 2.74
C ALA A 180 2.58 -14.86 3.68
N ILE A 181 1.57 -14.26 4.30
CA ILE A 181 1.72 -13.12 5.22
C ILE A 181 1.01 -13.35 6.56
N GLY A 182 0.17 -14.42 6.64
CA GLY A 182 -0.56 -14.80 7.85
C GLY A 182 -1.29 -16.11 7.73
#